data_d3f1f369eb50257930d9fc59a6cea624
#
_entry.id   d3f1f369eb50257930d9fc59a6cea624
#
_cell.length_a   1.000
_cell.length_b   1.000
_cell.length_c   1.000
_cell.angle_alpha   90.00
_cell.angle_beta   90.00
_cell.angle_gamma   90.00
#
_symmetry.space_group_name_H-M   'P 1'
#
loop_
_entity.id
_entity.type
_entity.pdbx_description
1 polymer ?
#
loop_
_entity_poly.entity_id
_entity_poly.type
_entity_poly.pdbx_seq_one_letter_code
_entity_poly.pdbx_strand_id
1 'polypeptide(L)'
;MPISTLRYPLLPIPRLPLLAVSAFLLASLLPALRAQAPGGAAAAPGDSLADRRETLNALFADYWEDKLKHDPEFASTLGDKRYNDQISDYSVKAYNEGLAREQGFLMRLAAMDTAGFTESEKISRELLLRRFAEDQEAAAFKEWEMPISQMDGIHTSYDRLVAELSFQSVKDYDDWIARLHQIPKAFDQVTANMEIGMDDHRVPPKYLLEKALEQVKQLAVQKPEDSPLAMPLKSFPAAVPAAERERIKGEMLEAIGKEVLPAYLRLARFMEASYIPAGRAEPGISALPDGAKYYAFRVRETTTTDLSPAQIHQIGLDEVKRDEAEMLGIAGKLGFKDLPSFRAVLKANPKLRGATPAELLDAYRGYLTPMQAKLPQLFGRLPKAKFEVAAVPDFLEKTSAPAYYEPGAPDGSRPGRLRIDTYDAAHRNLYAVEAVSYHEGLPGHHLQISIAQELDDVPTFRKFDRYTAYSEGWGLYAERLGKDVGFYQDPYSDYGRLEADIWRAIRLVVDTGVHSNHWTRAQMVDYFHEHSAIDEASVQAEADRYIAWPGQALAYKVGQLKILELRERARKALGDKFDLRAFHDQVLGAGALPLDLLGDRIDGWIASQQTGGKR
;
A
#
# COMPACT_ATOMS: atom_id res chain seq x y z
N MET A 1 -40.76 -11.26 9.12
CA MET A 1 -40.49 -10.61 10.42
C MET A 1 -39.60 -9.42 10.10
N PRO A 2 -39.86 -8.21 10.62
CA PRO A 2 -39.15 -7.01 10.20
C PRO A 2 -37.71 -7.01 10.71
N ILE A 3 -36.80 -6.64 9.83
CA ILE A 3 -35.36 -6.51 10.06
C ILE A 3 -35.15 -5.33 11.04
N SER A 4 -34.64 -5.65 12.23
CA SER A 4 -34.24 -4.69 13.24
C SER A 4 -33.08 -3.83 12.69
N THR A 5 -33.37 -2.57 12.44
CA THR A 5 -32.38 -1.55 12.08
C THR A 5 -31.55 -1.21 13.32
N LEU A 6 -30.34 -1.74 13.41
CA LEU A 6 -29.34 -1.26 14.35
C LEU A 6 -28.94 0.18 13.98
N ARG A 7 -29.33 1.12 14.85
CA ARG A 7 -28.96 2.54 14.74
C ARG A 7 -27.53 2.70 15.28
N TYR A 8 -26.63 3.17 14.44
CA TYR A 8 -25.31 3.66 14.86
C TYR A 8 -25.47 5.02 15.56
N PRO A 9 -24.96 5.20 16.77
CA PRO A 9 -24.83 6.54 17.34
C PRO A 9 -23.63 7.23 16.67
N LEU A 10 -23.90 8.18 15.79
CA LEU A 10 -22.89 9.09 15.25
C LEU A 10 -22.60 10.16 16.30
N LEU A 11 -21.37 10.19 16.80
CA LEU A 11 -20.87 11.37 17.51
C LEU A 11 -20.68 12.50 16.48
N PRO A 12 -21.15 13.72 16.76
CA PRO A 12 -20.96 14.85 15.85
C PRO A 12 -19.49 15.27 15.85
N ILE A 13 -18.81 15.16 14.72
CA ILE A 13 -17.47 15.72 14.48
C ILE A 13 -17.65 17.23 14.30
N PRO A 14 -16.97 18.09 15.09
CA PRO A 14 -17.05 19.52 14.90
C PRO A 14 -16.43 19.93 13.57
N ARG A 15 -17.18 20.62 12.74
CA ARG A 15 -16.72 21.24 11.50
C ARG A 15 -15.88 22.47 11.83
N LEU A 16 -14.58 22.43 11.56
CA LEU A 16 -13.76 23.64 11.41
C LEU A 16 -13.69 23.97 9.90
N PRO A 17 -13.84 25.23 9.51
CA PRO A 17 -13.83 25.59 8.09
C PRO A 17 -12.42 25.48 7.52
N LEU A 18 -12.29 24.78 6.41
CA LEU A 18 -11.04 24.51 5.64
C LEU A 18 -10.26 25.76 5.17
N LEU A 19 -10.73 26.96 5.43
CA LEU A 19 -10.08 28.21 5.00
C LEU A 19 -8.93 28.71 5.91
N ALA A 20 -8.66 28.05 7.03
CA ALA A 20 -7.68 28.55 8.01
C ALA A 20 -6.29 27.86 7.93
N VAL A 21 -6.18 26.68 7.36
CA VAL A 21 -4.91 25.90 7.39
C VAL A 21 -3.92 26.35 6.32
N SER A 22 -4.39 26.79 5.15
CA SER A 22 -3.50 27.29 4.07
C SER A 22 -2.86 28.65 4.38
N ALA A 23 -3.37 29.40 5.34
CA ALA A 23 -2.85 30.73 5.68
C ALA A 23 -1.80 30.72 6.81
N PHE A 24 -1.70 29.67 7.60
CA PHE A 24 -0.83 29.69 8.80
C PHE A 24 0.60 29.21 8.54
N LEU A 25 0.87 28.38 7.51
CA LEU A 25 2.22 27.94 7.16
C LEU A 25 3.01 28.96 6.32
N LEU A 26 2.34 29.93 5.68
CA LEU A 26 2.99 31.03 4.96
C LEU A 26 3.34 32.25 5.83
N ALA A 27 2.82 32.35 7.05
CA ALA A 27 3.00 33.53 7.91
C ALA A 27 4.28 33.53 8.76
N SER A 28 5.00 32.42 8.87
CA SER A 28 6.20 32.32 9.72
C SER A 28 7.55 32.50 9.00
N LEU A 29 7.55 32.76 7.68
CA LEU A 29 8.79 32.91 6.88
C LEU A 29 8.99 34.31 6.24
N LEU A 30 8.26 35.34 6.70
CA LEU A 30 8.50 36.71 6.22
C LEU A 30 8.64 37.69 7.38
N PRO A 31 9.88 38.06 7.78
CA PRO A 31 10.18 39.47 7.81
C PRO A 31 11.52 39.78 7.12
N ALA A 32 11.47 40.53 6.09
CA ALA A 32 12.46 41.48 5.57
C ALA A 32 12.51 41.48 4.04
N LEU A 33 11.51 42.16 3.44
CA LEU A 33 11.71 42.82 2.14
C LEU A 33 10.52 43.75 1.90
N ARG A 34 10.51 44.88 2.66
CA ARG A 34 9.80 46.09 2.27
C ARG A 34 10.86 47.09 1.84
N ALA A 35 11.10 47.14 0.53
CA ALA A 35 11.76 48.29 -0.09
C ALA A 35 11.11 48.53 -1.45
N GLN A 36 10.39 49.68 -1.48
CA GLN A 36 10.06 50.57 -2.60
C GLN A 36 9.65 49.95 -3.96
N ALA A 37 8.37 50.07 -4.26
CA ALA A 37 7.84 50.00 -5.62
C ALA A 37 8.18 51.27 -6.41
N PRO A 38 8.66 51.14 -7.63
CA PRO A 38 8.45 52.17 -8.64
C PRO A 38 7.26 51.80 -9.53
N GLY A 39 6.55 52.84 -9.88
CA GLY A 39 5.39 53.01 -10.67
C GLY A 39 4.98 51.95 -11.71
N GLY A 40 3.68 51.77 -11.75
CA GLY A 40 2.77 51.34 -12.81
C GLY A 40 3.38 50.59 -14.00
N ALA A 41 3.59 49.28 -13.88
CA ALA A 41 3.56 48.41 -15.05
C ALA A 41 2.13 47.83 -15.12
N ALA A 42 1.45 48.00 -16.24
CA ALA A 42 0.23 47.32 -16.57
C ALA A 42 0.43 45.82 -16.35
N ALA A 43 -0.48 45.16 -15.60
CA ALA A 43 -0.48 43.73 -15.47
C ALA A 43 -0.38 43.11 -16.87
N ALA A 44 0.59 42.21 -17.08
CA ALA A 44 0.63 41.40 -18.29
C ALA A 44 -0.72 40.71 -18.46
N PRO A 45 -1.25 40.55 -19.68
CA PRO A 45 -2.47 39.83 -19.92
C PRO A 45 -2.32 38.46 -19.23
N GLY A 46 -3.20 38.16 -18.24
CA GLY A 46 -3.20 36.89 -17.54
C GLY A 46 -3.33 35.75 -18.56
N ASP A 47 -2.56 34.69 -18.38
CA ASP A 47 -2.59 33.51 -19.25
C ASP A 47 -4.02 33.05 -19.48
N SER A 48 -4.35 32.71 -20.72
CA SER A 48 -5.67 32.15 -21.03
C SER A 48 -5.90 30.83 -20.26
N LEU A 49 -7.16 30.42 -20.11
CA LEU A 49 -7.45 29.10 -19.53
C LEU A 49 -6.74 27.95 -20.30
N ALA A 50 -6.62 28.10 -21.63
CA ALA A 50 -5.91 27.12 -22.45
C ALA A 50 -4.42 27.07 -22.11
N ASP A 51 -3.75 28.22 -21.98
CA ASP A 51 -2.33 28.29 -21.61
C ASP A 51 -2.06 27.73 -20.21
N ARG A 52 -2.96 28.02 -19.25
CA ARG A 52 -2.86 27.45 -17.89
C ARG A 52 -3.02 25.94 -17.89
N ARG A 53 -3.91 25.38 -18.71
CA ARG A 53 -4.09 23.92 -18.85
C ARG A 53 -2.87 23.26 -19.50
N GLU A 54 -2.33 23.88 -20.54
CA GLU A 54 -1.10 23.42 -21.18
C GLU A 54 0.06 23.39 -20.16
N THR A 55 0.22 24.46 -19.39
CA THR A 55 1.25 24.55 -18.34
C THR A 55 1.04 23.47 -17.26
N LEU A 56 -0.20 23.23 -16.82
CA LEU A 56 -0.52 22.19 -15.84
C LEU A 56 -0.16 20.80 -16.37
N ASN A 57 -0.54 20.49 -17.61
CA ASN A 57 -0.26 19.19 -18.22
C ASN A 57 1.25 18.98 -18.44
N ALA A 58 1.98 20.03 -18.81
CA ALA A 58 3.44 20.00 -18.90
C ALA A 58 4.08 19.72 -17.53
N LEU A 59 3.59 20.34 -16.45
CA LEU A 59 4.06 20.07 -15.09
C LEU A 59 3.85 18.61 -14.68
N PHE A 60 2.70 18.01 -15.02
CA PHE A 60 2.42 16.61 -14.75
C PHE A 60 3.34 15.67 -15.53
N ALA A 61 3.62 16.01 -16.80
CA ALA A 61 4.54 15.23 -17.63
C ALA A 61 5.99 15.37 -17.13
N ASP A 62 6.43 16.57 -16.79
CA ASP A 62 7.77 16.83 -16.25
C ASP A 62 8.00 16.06 -14.94
N TYR A 63 7.00 16.09 -14.02
CA TYR A 63 7.06 15.32 -12.78
C TYR A 63 7.17 13.81 -13.04
N TRP A 64 6.36 13.30 -13.98
CA TRP A 64 6.38 11.86 -14.29
C TRP A 64 7.73 11.43 -14.85
N GLU A 65 8.29 12.21 -15.77
CA GLU A 65 9.62 11.94 -16.34
C GLU A 65 10.74 12.07 -15.28
N ASP A 66 10.66 13.07 -14.39
CA ASP A 66 11.61 13.23 -13.28
C ASP A 66 11.56 11.99 -12.36
N LYS A 67 10.35 11.52 -12.02
CA LYS A 67 10.17 10.32 -11.20
C LYS A 67 10.77 9.08 -11.87
N LEU A 68 10.45 8.80 -13.13
CA LEU A 68 10.96 7.62 -13.84
C LEU A 68 12.49 7.65 -13.97
N LYS A 69 13.06 8.82 -14.18
CA LYS A 69 14.53 9.00 -14.31
C LYS A 69 15.26 8.75 -12.99
N HIS A 70 14.70 9.15 -11.86
CA HIS A 70 15.36 9.06 -10.55
C HIS A 70 14.92 7.84 -9.71
N ASP A 71 13.95 7.07 -10.25
CA ASP A 71 13.49 5.79 -9.71
C ASP A 71 13.46 4.75 -10.84
N PRO A 72 14.67 4.36 -11.35
CA PRO A 72 14.80 3.46 -12.50
C PRO A 72 14.26 2.06 -12.23
N GLU A 73 14.23 1.61 -10.98
CA GLU A 73 13.61 0.35 -10.58
C GLU A 73 12.09 0.42 -10.81
N PHE A 74 11.45 1.50 -10.36
CA PHE A 74 10.03 1.72 -10.60
C PHE A 74 9.70 1.85 -12.10
N ALA A 75 10.52 2.58 -12.86
CA ALA A 75 10.35 2.66 -14.32
C ALA A 75 10.35 1.27 -14.96
N SER A 76 11.25 0.40 -14.52
CA SER A 76 11.35 -0.98 -15.03
C SER A 76 10.12 -1.84 -14.70
N THR A 77 9.54 -1.69 -13.50
CA THR A 77 8.31 -2.42 -13.11
C THR A 77 7.10 -2.00 -13.94
N LEU A 78 7.10 -0.78 -14.46
CA LEU A 78 6.09 -0.28 -15.42
C LEU A 78 6.34 -0.74 -16.85
N GLY A 79 7.46 -1.41 -17.13
CA GLY A 79 7.87 -1.83 -18.47
C GLY A 79 8.62 -0.75 -19.27
N ASP A 80 8.94 0.40 -18.65
CA ASP A 80 9.78 1.44 -19.28
C ASP A 80 11.26 1.04 -19.19
N LYS A 81 11.81 0.65 -20.32
CA LYS A 81 13.18 0.12 -20.42
C LYS A 81 14.27 1.19 -20.57
N ARG A 82 13.92 2.48 -20.61
CA ARG A 82 14.89 3.57 -20.84
C ARG A 82 16.00 3.66 -19.81
N TYR A 83 15.72 3.19 -18.59
CA TYR A 83 16.62 3.28 -17.44
C TYR A 83 16.99 1.90 -16.87
N ASN A 84 16.81 0.80 -17.65
CA ASN A 84 17.05 -0.56 -17.18
C ASN A 84 18.49 -0.87 -16.81
N ASP A 85 19.44 -0.07 -17.29
CA ASP A 85 20.88 -0.13 -17.00
C ASP A 85 21.31 0.66 -15.77
N GLN A 86 20.37 1.30 -15.07
CA GLN A 86 20.63 2.21 -13.94
C GLN A 86 19.95 1.72 -12.67
N ILE A 87 20.50 2.12 -11.52
CA ILE A 87 19.87 1.96 -10.20
C ILE A 87 19.74 3.32 -9.52
N SER A 88 18.87 3.40 -8.52
CA SER A 88 18.67 4.58 -7.68
C SER A 88 19.95 4.97 -6.94
N ASP A 89 20.19 6.27 -6.77
CA ASP A 89 21.27 6.80 -5.95
C ASP A 89 20.79 7.01 -4.50
N TYR A 90 21.29 6.21 -3.58
CA TYR A 90 20.90 6.22 -2.16
C TYR A 90 21.70 7.22 -1.31
N SER A 91 22.50 8.10 -1.93
CA SER A 91 23.27 9.09 -1.17
C SER A 91 22.38 10.18 -0.57
N VAL A 92 22.79 10.74 0.56
CA VAL A 92 22.14 11.92 1.19
C VAL A 92 22.09 13.10 0.22
N LYS A 93 23.08 13.22 -0.69
CA LYS A 93 23.09 14.24 -1.73
C LYS A 93 21.90 14.06 -2.68
N ALA A 94 21.71 12.85 -3.21
CA ALA A 94 20.61 12.56 -4.13
C ALA A 94 19.24 12.76 -3.46
N TYR A 95 19.10 12.38 -2.20
CA TYR A 95 17.92 12.63 -1.39
C TYR A 95 17.60 14.14 -1.30
N ASN A 96 18.58 14.96 -0.91
CA ASN A 96 18.39 16.42 -0.80
C ASN A 96 18.10 17.08 -2.17
N GLU A 97 18.72 16.60 -3.25
CA GLU A 97 18.43 17.06 -4.61
C GLU A 97 17.00 16.68 -5.04
N GLY A 98 16.50 15.51 -4.62
CA GLY A 98 15.11 15.09 -4.80
C GLY A 98 14.15 16.07 -4.14
N LEU A 99 14.32 16.33 -2.84
CA LEU A 99 13.50 17.31 -2.11
C LEU A 99 13.53 18.72 -2.76
N ALA A 100 14.68 19.15 -3.25
CA ALA A 100 14.78 20.45 -3.93
C ALA A 100 14.01 20.48 -5.26
N ARG A 101 14.01 19.39 -6.05
CA ARG A 101 13.19 19.27 -7.28
C ARG A 101 11.70 19.29 -6.95
N GLU A 102 11.27 18.52 -5.95
CA GLU A 102 9.88 18.48 -5.49
C GLU A 102 9.41 19.84 -4.97
N GLN A 103 10.24 20.56 -4.22
CA GLN A 103 9.96 21.93 -3.82
C GLN A 103 9.75 22.86 -5.04
N GLY A 104 10.50 22.64 -6.11
CA GLY A 104 10.31 23.37 -7.37
C GLY A 104 8.95 23.08 -8.02
N PHE A 105 8.51 21.82 -8.05
CA PHE A 105 7.18 21.45 -8.53
C PHE A 105 6.08 22.02 -7.62
N LEU A 106 6.23 21.90 -6.31
CA LEU A 106 5.30 22.44 -5.32
C LEU A 106 5.04 23.93 -5.53
N MET A 107 6.11 24.72 -5.64
CA MET A 107 5.98 26.18 -5.85
C MET A 107 5.28 26.52 -7.17
N ARG A 108 5.64 25.83 -8.27
CA ARG A 108 5.01 26.04 -9.59
C ARG A 108 3.53 25.70 -9.59
N LEU A 109 3.15 24.55 -9.00
CA LEU A 109 1.75 24.13 -8.86
C LEU A 109 0.97 25.07 -7.93
N ALA A 110 1.55 25.48 -6.79
CA ALA A 110 0.88 26.35 -5.83
C ALA A 110 0.55 27.74 -6.41
N ALA A 111 1.44 28.30 -7.23
CA ALA A 111 1.28 29.62 -7.84
C ALA A 111 0.21 29.66 -8.96
N MET A 112 -0.29 28.51 -9.41
CA MET A 112 -1.17 28.43 -10.57
C MET A 112 -2.60 28.85 -10.26
N ASP A 113 -3.18 29.75 -11.06
CA ASP A 113 -4.61 30.09 -11.00
C ASP A 113 -5.45 28.93 -11.57
N THR A 114 -6.34 28.38 -10.75
CA THR A 114 -7.19 27.25 -11.08
C THR A 114 -8.59 27.63 -11.55
N ALA A 115 -8.88 28.92 -11.78
CA ALA A 115 -10.17 29.37 -12.28
C ALA A 115 -10.48 28.74 -13.64
N GLY A 116 -11.63 28.08 -13.74
CA GLY A 116 -12.08 27.37 -14.93
C GLY A 116 -11.50 25.96 -15.13
N PHE A 117 -10.65 25.47 -14.22
CA PHE A 117 -10.21 24.07 -14.25
C PHE A 117 -11.36 23.13 -13.91
N THR A 118 -11.35 21.96 -14.55
CA THR A 118 -12.26 20.85 -14.26
C THR A 118 -11.99 20.28 -12.86
N GLU A 119 -12.91 19.52 -12.32
CA GLU A 119 -12.71 18.79 -11.07
C GLU A 119 -11.50 17.85 -11.15
N SER A 120 -11.35 17.11 -12.26
CA SER A 120 -10.22 16.21 -12.47
C SER A 120 -8.87 16.92 -12.47
N GLU A 121 -8.77 18.09 -13.15
CA GLU A 121 -7.56 18.92 -13.16
C GLU A 121 -7.22 19.42 -11.74
N LYS A 122 -8.23 19.89 -10.98
CA LYS A 122 -8.04 20.34 -9.60
C LYS A 122 -7.59 19.22 -8.67
N ILE A 123 -8.23 18.04 -8.76
CA ILE A 123 -7.84 16.87 -7.99
C ILE A 123 -6.40 16.48 -8.34
N SER A 124 -6.04 16.40 -9.62
CA SER A 124 -4.68 16.00 -10.03
C SER A 124 -3.61 16.97 -9.48
N ARG A 125 -3.90 18.27 -9.49
CA ARG A 125 -3.02 19.29 -8.90
C ARG A 125 -2.93 19.11 -7.37
N GLU A 126 -4.04 18.91 -6.69
CA GLU A 126 -4.10 18.76 -5.23
C GLU A 126 -3.33 17.54 -4.75
N LEU A 127 -3.42 16.41 -5.47
CA LEU A 127 -2.68 15.19 -5.14
C LEU A 127 -1.17 15.41 -5.17
N LEU A 128 -0.63 16.13 -6.17
CA LEU A 128 0.80 16.44 -6.21
C LEU A 128 1.20 17.47 -5.16
N LEU A 129 0.38 18.51 -4.91
CA LEU A 129 0.64 19.47 -3.85
C LEU A 129 0.75 18.78 -2.48
N ARG A 130 -0.19 17.88 -2.18
CA ARG A 130 -0.19 17.09 -0.96
C ARG A 130 1.05 16.23 -0.86
N ARG A 131 1.36 15.45 -1.89
CA ARG A 131 2.54 14.58 -1.94
C ARG A 131 3.80 15.35 -1.62
N PHE A 132 4.07 16.43 -2.36
CA PHE A 132 5.29 17.20 -2.14
C PHE A 132 5.33 17.88 -0.76
N ALA A 133 4.18 18.30 -0.22
CA ALA A 133 4.12 18.85 1.13
C ALA A 133 4.40 17.78 2.19
N GLU A 134 3.87 16.56 2.00
CA GLU A 134 4.12 15.41 2.88
C GLU A 134 5.59 14.97 2.79
N ASP A 135 6.21 14.91 1.60
CA ASP A 135 7.62 14.56 1.41
C ASP A 135 8.55 15.60 2.08
N GLN A 136 8.23 16.90 1.97
CA GLN A 136 8.95 17.96 2.70
C GLN A 136 8.82 17.83 4.23
N GLU A 137 7.65 17.45 4.75
CA GLU A 137 7.45 17.21 6.18
C GLU A 137 8.18 15.93 6.63
N ALA A 138 8.09 14.86 5.83
CA ALA A 138 8.77 13.57 6.10
C ALA A 138 10.29 13.72 6.21
N ALA A 139 10.88 14.69 5.48
CA ALA A 139 12.31 14.96 5.52
C ALA A 139 12.83 15.26 6.92
N ALA A 140 12.00 15.83 7.81
CA ALA A 140 12.37 16.08 9.21
C ALA A 140 12.60 14.80 10.01
N PHE A 141 12.00 13.68 9.59
CA PHE A 141 12.09 12.40 10.29
C PHE A 141 13.20 11.50 9.77
N LYS A 142 13.85 11.88 8.67
CA LYS A 142 15.06 11.23 8.13
C LYS A 142 14.94 9.70 8.03
N GLU A 143 13.87 9.19 7.43
CA GLU A 143 13.64 7.74 7.30
C GLU A 143 14.78 7.01 6.60
N TRP A 144 15.52 7.70 5.73
CA TRP A 144 16.69 7.19 5.03
C TRP A 144 17.86 6.80 5.97
N GLU A 145 17.84 7.23 7.23
CA GLU A 145 18.79 6.80 8.26
C GLU A 145 18.51 5.38 8.79
N MET A 146 17.30 4.84 8.54
CA MET A 146 16.87 3.50 8.97
C MET A 146 16.45 2.63 7.78
N PRO A 147 17.29 2.42 6.76
CA PRO A 147 16.90 1.90 5.45
C PRO A 147 16.72 0.38 5.39
N ILE A 148 16.85 -0.34 6.50
CA ILE A 148 16.79 -1.80 6.57
C ILE A 148 15.91 -2.28 7.71
N SER A 149 14.97 -3.15 7.38
CA SER A 149 14.17 -3.95 8.30
C SER A 149 14.08 -5.41 7.80
N GLN A 150 13.44 -6.30 8.56
CA GLN A 150 13.12 -7.65 8.08
C GLN A 150 12.03 -7.66 6.98
N MET A 151 11.32 -6.53 6.80
CA MET A 151 10.26 -6.40 5.80
C MET A 151 10.78 -5.92 4.46
N ASP A 152 11.76 -5.02 4.49
CA ASP A 152 12.29 -4.33 3.32
C ASP A 152 13.72 -3.84 3.55
N GLY A 153 14.33 -3.42 2.47
CA GLY A 153 15.68 -2.87 2.43
C GLY A 153 16.44 -3.34 1.19
N ILE A 154 17.59 -2.73 0.98
CA ILE A 154 18.42 -2.98 -0.21
C ILE A 154 18.77 -4.47 -0.39
N HIS A 155 18.82 -5.23 0.70
CA HIS A 155 19.18 -6.66 0.70
C HIS A 155 18.14 -7.55 0.00
N THR A 156 16.87 -7.10 -0.13
CA THR A 156 15.80 -7.84 -0.81
C THR A 156 15.24 -7.13 -2.04
N SER A 157 15.62 -5.87 -2.27
CA SER A 157 15.04 -5.05 -3.33
C SER A 157 15.32 -5.58 -4.73
N TYR A 158 16.56 -5.97 -4.99
CA TYR A 158 16.96 -6.43 -6.34
C TYR A 158 16.51 -7.86 -6.64
N ASP A 159 16.35 -8.71 -5.62
CA ASP A 159 15.78 -10.04 -5.76
C ASP A 159 14.31 -9.98 -6.19
N ARG A 160 13.56 -9.03 -5.63
CA ARG A 160 12.17 -8.76 -6.03
C ARG A 160 12.12 -8.15 -7.42
N LEU A 161 12.97 -7.16 -7.69
CA LEU A 161 13.00 -6.49 -8.98
C LEU A 161 13.24 -7.47 -10.13
N VAL A 162 14.26 -8.32 -10.05
CA VAL A 162 14.61 -9.26 -11.15
C VAL A 162 13.46 -10.22 -11.47
N ALA A 163 12.63 -10.56 -10.49
CA ALA A 163 11.46 -11.41 -10.67
C ALA A 163 10.33 -10.74 -11.49
N GLU A 164 10.30 -9.42 -11.51
CA GLU A 164 9.30 -8.62 -12.26
C GLU A 164 9.77 -8.23 -13.66
N LEU A 165 11.09 -8.31 -13.93
CA LEU A 165 11.66 -7.92 -15.21
C LEU A 165 11.39 -8.93 -16.32
N SER A 166 11.27 -8.42 -17.55
CA SER A 166 11.12 -9.23 -18.75
C SER A 166 12.43 -9.29 -19.56
N PHE A 167 12.97 -10.49 -19.72
CA PHE A 167 14.21 -10.75 -20.45
C PHE A 167 13.91 -11.36 -21.83
N GLN A 168 13.79 -10.52 -22.86
CA GLN A 168 13.40 -10.93 -24.21
C GLN A 168 14.53 -10.77 -25.24
N SER A 169 15.54 -9.95 -24.97
CA SER A 169 16.65 -9.61 -25.89
C SER A 169 17.99 -9.63 -25.16
N VAL A 170 19.09 -9.70 -25.91
CA VAL A 170 20.46 -9.56 -25.37
C VAL A 170 20.60 -8.30 -24.53
N LYS A 171 20.02 -7.17 -25.00
CA LYS A 171 20.07 -5.91 -24.28
C LYS A 171 19.44 -5.99 -22.88
N ASP A 172 18.36 -6.73 -22.69
CA ASP A 172 17.73 -6.86 -21.36
C ASP A 172 18.68 -7.53 -20.34
N TYR A 173 19.50 -8.47 -20.79
CA TYR A 173 20.53 -9.09 -19.96
C TYR A 173 21.72 -8.17 -19.73
N ASP A 174 22.17 -7.44 -20.76
CA ASP A 174 23.25 -6.47 -20.62
C ASP A 174 22.88 -5.34 -19.64
N ASP A 175 21.65 -4.84 -19.70
CA ASP A 175 21.13 -3.86 -18.78
C ASP A 175 21.13 -4.39 -17.34
N TRP A 176 20.72 -5.66 -17.13
CA TRP A 176 20.75 -6.28 -15.81
C TRP A 176 22.18 -6.46 -15.28
N ILE A 177 23.13 -6.88 -16.14
CA ILE A 177 24.55 -6.96 -15.77
C ILE A 177 25.07 -5.57 -15.37
N ALA A 178 24.71 -4.52 -16.09
CA ALA A 178 25.08 -3.16 -15.75
C ALA A 178 24.55 -2.73 -14.37
N ARG A 179 23.34 -3.15 -13.99
CA ARG A 179 22.81 -2.96 -12.63
C ARG A 179 23.60 -3.73 -11.58
N LEU A 180 23.94 -5.01 -11.84
CA LEU A 180 24.71 -5.83 -10.91
C LEU A 180 26.03 -5.15 -10.53
N HIS A 181 26.73 -4.52 -11.47
CA HIS A 181 27.96 -3.76 -11.20
C HIS A 181 27.75 -2.51 -10.34
N GLN A 182 26.54 -1.98 -10.27
CA GLN A 182 26.22 -0.78 -9.47
C GLN A 182 25.75 -1.12 -8.04
N ILE A 183 25.22 -2.32 -7.81
CA ILE A 183 24.69 -2.77 -6.51
C ILE A 183 25.70 -2.57 -5.37
N PRO A 184 27.02 -2.89 -5.49
CA PRO A 184 27.97 -2.65 -4.39
C PRO A 184 28.03 -1.21 -3.93
N LYS A 185 27.98 -0.24 -4.86
CA LYS A 185 27.97 1.19 -4.53
C LYS A 185 26.69 1.55 -3.76
N ALA A 186 25.53 1.04 -4.16
CA ALA A 186 24.29 1.28 -3.45
C ALA A 186 24.32 0.71 -2.01
N PHE A 187 24.91 -0.48 -1.81
CA PHE A 187 25.11 -1.04 -0.47
C PHE A 187 26.01 -0.18 0.40
N ASP A 188 27.09 0.35 -0.18
CA ASP A 188 28.02 1.23 0.55
C ASP A 188 27.32 2.56 0.93
N GLN A 189 26.47 3.13 0.05
CA GLN A 189 25.66 4.32 0.34
C GLN A 189 24.63 4.07 1.46
N VAL A 190 23.92 2.95 1.40
CA VAL A 190 22.97 2.55 2.45
C VAL A 190 23.68 2.33 3.78
N THR A 191 24.86 1.71 3.77
CA THR A 191 25.68 1.55 4.98
C THR A 191 26.07 2.91 5.58
N ALA A 192 26.49 3.87 4.74
CA ALA A 192 26.82 5.23 5.21
C ALA A 192 25.59 5.95 5.81
N ASN A 193 24.39 5.75 5.24
CA ASN A 193 23.17 6.29 5.81
C ASN A 193 22.86 5.67 7.20
N MET A 194 23.08 4.37 7.35
CA MET A 194 22.93 3.68 8.64
C MET A 194 23.93 4.19 9.70
N GLU A 195 25.16 4.52 9.30
CA GLU A 195 26.16 5.12 10.19
C GLU A 195 25.70 6.49 10.70
N ILE A 196 25.14 7.33 9.82
CA ILE A 196 24.54 8.62 10.21
C ILE A 196 23.37 8.38 11.19
N GLY A 197 22.52 7.39 10.92
CA GLY A 197 21.41 7.03 11.80
C GLY A 197 21.87 6.59 13.19
N MET A 198 22.99 5.88 13.29
CA MET A 198 23.58 5.53 14.59
C MET A 198 24.00 6.78 15.38
N ASP A 199 24.63 7.74 14.72
CA ASP A 199 25.07 9.00 15.34
C ASP A 199 23.87 9.86 15.78
N ASP A 200 22.78 9.83 15.01
CA ASP A 200 21.53 10.54 15.30
C ASP A 200 20.58 9.75 16.24
N HIS A 201 20.99 8.60 16.74
CA HIS A 201 20.17 7.70 17.58
C HIS A 201 18.87 7.24 16.89
N ARG A 202 18.90 7.11 15.58
CA ARG A 202 17.81 6.61 14.73
C ARG A 202 18.16 5.21 14.23
N VAL A 203 17.92 4.21 15.06
CA VAL A 203 18.20 2.81 14.72
C VAL A 203 16.96 1.97 14.99
N PRO A 204 16.59 1.03 14.09
CA PRO A 204 15.47 0.12 14.31
C PRO A 204 15.63 -0.75 15.56
N PRO A 205 14.56 -1.43 16.03
CA PRO A 205 14.64 -2.38 17.13
C PRO A 205 15.64 -3.49 16.87
N LYS A 206 16.51 -3.74 17.85
CA LYS A 206 17.61 -4.71 17.75
C LYS A 206 17.17 -6.07 17.22
N TYR A 207 16.09 -6.64 17.78
CA TYR A 207 15.62 -7.98 17.40
C TYR A 207 15.11 -8.05 15.95
N LEU A 208 14.60 -6.96 15.37
CA LEU A 208 14.22 -6.91 13.95
C LEU A 208 15.45 -6.84 13.05
N LEU A 209 16.49 -6.14 13.50
CA LEU A 209 17.79 -6.10 12.80
C LEU A 209 18.47 -7.48 12.81
N GLU A 210 18.33 -8.25 13.90
CA GLU A 210 18.81 -9.64 13.97
C GLU A 210 18.12 -10.51 12.89
N LYS A 211 16.81 -10.36 12.68
CA LYS A 211 16.07 -11.04 11.60
C LYS A 211 16.53 -10.60 10.21
N ALA A 212 16.72 -9.29 10.00
CA ALA A 212 17.25 -8.77 8.75
C ALA A 212 18.67 -9.29 8.47
N LEU A 213 19.53 -9.38 9.49
CA LEU A 213 20.87 -9.94 9.37
C LEU A 213 20.84 -11.39 8.90
N GLU A 214 19.91 -12.20 9.41
CA GLU A 214 19.75 -13.59 8.94
C GLU A 214 19.44 -13.66 7.45
N GLN A 215 18.55 -12.79 6.95
CA GLN A 215 18.25 -12.69 5.53
C GLN A 215 19.50 -12.30 4.72
N VAL A 216 20.22 -11.26 5.17
CA VAL A 216 21.47 -10.82 4.52
C VAL A 216 22.50 -11.95 4.48
N LYS A 217 22.69 -12.68 5.60
CA LYS A 217 23.63 -13.82 5.66
C LYS A 217 23.23 -14.96 4.73
N GLN A 218 21.95 -15.30 4.65
CA GLN A 218 21.46 -16.34 3.75
C GLN A 218 21.75 -16.01 2.28
N LEU A 219 21.62 -14.75 1.88
CA LEU A 219 21.94 -14.32 0.52
C LEU A 219 23.47 -14.26 0.29
N ALA A 220 24.23 -13.81 1.27
CA ALA A 220 25.68 -13.61 1.16
C ALA A 220 26.49 -14.90 0.96
N VAL A 221 25.99 -16.05 1.44
CA VAL A 221 26.70 -17.34 1.39
C VAL A 221 26.31 -18.22 0.21
N GLN A 222 25.42 -17.76 -0.65
CA GLN A 222 24.97 -18.51 -1.83
C GLN A 222 26.10 -18.62 -2.85
N LYS A 223 26.03 -19.64 -3.70
CA LYS A 223 26.82 -19.65 -4.92
C LYS A 223 26.19 -18.68 -5.93
N PRO A 224 27.00 -18.07 -6.82
CA PRO A 224 26.45 -17.14 -7.81
C PRO A 224 25.28 -17.71 -8.63
N GLU A 225 25.35 -18.98 -9.02
CA GLU A 225 24.32 -19.69 -9.77
C GLU A 225 23.03 -19.95 -8.99
N ASP A 226 23.09 -20.00 -7.67
CA ASP A 226 21.96 -20.23 -6.77
C ASP A 226 21.32 -18.90 -6.32
N SER A 227 21.98 -17.78 -6.59
CA SER A 227 21.45 -16.45 -6.24
C SER A 227 20.16 -16.14 -6.99
N PRO A 228 19.14 -15.55 -6.34
CA PRO A 228 17.95 -15.04 -7.03
C PRO A 228 18.29 -14.10 -8.19
N LEU A 229 19.38 -13.34 -8.08
CA LEU A 229 19.84 -12.41 -9.12
C LEU A 229 20.27 -13.11 -10.42
N ALA A 230 20.60 -14.42 -10.36
CA ALA A 230 20.90 -15.26 -11.52
C ALA A 230 19.64 -15.91 -12.15
N MET A 231 18.44 -15.61 -11.63
CA MET A 231 17.18 -16.17 -12.13
C MET A 231 17.01 -16.07 -13.66
N PRO A 232 17.41 -14.97 -14.34
CA PRO A 232 17.28 -14.87 -15.79
C PRO A 232 18.07 -15.90 -16.57
N LEU A 233 19.10 -16.52 -15.97
CA LEU A 233 19.92 -17.56 -16.60
C LEU A 233 19.22 -18.94 -16.67
N LYS A 234 18.12 -19.13 -15.94
CA LYS A 234 17.38 -20.41 -15.91
C LYS A 234 16.69 -20.71 -17.24
N SER A 235 16.36 -19.67 -18.03
CA SER A 235 15.70 -19.84 -19.33
C SER A 235 16.02 -18.66 -20.23
N PHE A 236 16.56 -18.93 -21.41
CA PHE A 236 16.81 -17.92 -22.44
C PHE A 236 15.74 -18.02 -23.53
N PRO A 237 15.17 -16.86 -23.95
CA PRO A 237 14.33 -16.83 -25.14
C PRO A 237 15.09 -17.28 -26.40
N ALA A 238 14.34 -17.79 -27.38
CA ALA A 238 14.94 -18.24 -28.66
C ALA A 238 15.67 -17.11 -29.41
N ALA A 239 15.26 -15.86 -29.16
CA ALA A 239 15.88 -14.68 -29.77
C ALA A 239 17.32 -14.40 -29.28
N VAL A 240 17.76 -14.99 -28.15
CA VAL A 240 19.13 -14.81 -27.66
C VAL A 240 20.04 -15.88 -28.26
N PRO A 241 21.07 -15.50 -29.10
CA PRO A 241 21.97 -16.43 -29.73
C PRO A 241 22.79 -17.29 -28.74
N ALA A 242 23.15 -18.50 -29.10
CA ALA A 242 23.88 -19.41 -28.21
C ALA A 242 25.23 -18.84 -27.70
N ALA A 243 25.97 -18.12 -28.55
CA ALA A 243 27.22 -17.46 -28.16
C ALA A 243 26.99 -16.37 -27.10
N GLU A 244 25.90 -15.59 -27.24
CA GLU A 244 25.53 -14.57 -26.27
C GLU A 244 25.10 -15.20 -24.94
N ARG A 245 24.40 -16.33 -24.94
CA ARG A 245 24.01 -17.01 -23.69
C ARG A 245 25.24 -17.38 -22.84
N GLU A 246 26.29 -17.87 -23.44
CA GLU A 246 27.52 -18.22 -22.69
C GLU A 246 28.23 -16.95 -22.17
N ARG A 247 28.32 -15.90 -22.99
CA ARG A 247 28.86 -14.60 -22.55
C ARG A 247 28.07 -14.04 -21.35
N ILE A 248 26.76 -13.89 -21.54
CA ILE A 248 25.84 -13.36 -20.51
C ILE A 248 25.95 -14.17 -19.21
N LYS A 249 25.95 -15.50 -19.32
CA LYS A 249 26.10 -16.38 -18.16
C LYS A 249 27.43 -16.13 -17.44
N GLY A 250 28.52 -16.02 -18.16
CA GLY A 250 29.85 -15.79 -17.60
C GLY A 250 29.91 -14.45 -16.89
N GLU A 251 29.52 -13.36 -17.56
CA GLU A 251 29.56 -11.99 -17.02
C GLU A 251 28.62 -11.81 -15.82
N MET A 252 27.38 -12.33 -15.90
CA MET A 252 26.41 -12.23 -14.81
C MET A 252 26.89 -12.97 -13.56
N LEU A 253 27.35 -14.22 -13.69
CA LEU A 253 27.86 -14.99 -12.55
C LEU A 253 29.16 -14.38 -11.99
N GLU A 254 30.01 -13.80 -12.83
CA GLU A 254 31.19 -13.08 -12.39
C GLU A 254 30.83 -11.84 -11.56
N ALA A 255 29.89 -10.99 -12.05
CA ALA A 255 29.43 -9.81 -11.32
C ALA A 255 28.79 -10.20 -9.98
N ILE A 256 27.91 -11.20 -9.97
CA ILE A 256 27.30 -11.69 -8.72
C ILE A 256 28.37 -12.18 -7.75
N GLY A 257 29.27 -13.07 -8.20
CA GLY A 257 30.25 -13.71 -7.31
C GLY A 257 31.37 -12.80 -6.82
N LYS A 258 31.86 -11.91 -7.67
CA LYS A 258 33.02 -11.04 -7.33
C LYS A 258 32.64 -9.68 -6.77
N GLU A 259 31.44 -9.20 -7.01
CA GLU A 259 31.04 -7.84 -6.64
C GLU A 259 29.83 -7.83 -5.69
N VAL A 260 28.72 -8.48 -6.07
CA VAL A 260 27.47 -8.40 -5.29
C VAL A 260 27.55 -9.21 -3.99
N LEU A 261 27.89 -10.50 -4.04
CA LEU A 261 27.98 -11.32 -2.81
C LEU A 261 29.01 -10.78 -1.81
N PRO A 262 30.18 -10.25 -2.21
CA PRO A 262 31.06 -9.53 -1.29
C PRO A 262 30.43 -8.27 -0.66
N ALA A 263 29.52 -7.55 -1.36
CA ALA A 263 28.81 -6.41 -0.77
C ALA A 263 27.83 -6.88 0.32
N TYR A 264 27.08 -7.95 0.11
CA TYR A 264 26.27 -8.58 1.15
C TYR A 264 27.10 -8.99 2.38
N LEU A 265 28.28 -9.56 2.17
CA LEU A 265 29.19 -9.92 3.27
C LEU A 265 29.69 -8.71 4.05
N ARG A 266 29.98 -7.59 3.37
CA ARG A 266 30.37 -6.34 4.05
C ARG A 266 29.20 -5.80 4.88
N LEU A 267 28.00 -5.75 4.32
CA LEU A 267 26.80 -5.33 5.02
C LEU A 267 26.53 -6.22 6.24
N ALA A 268 26.59 -7.54 6.11
CA ALA A 268 26.41 -8.47 7.23
C ALA A 268 27.40 -8.21 8.38
N ARG A 269 28.68 -8.00 8.05
CA ARG A 269 29.72 -7.68 9.07
C ARG A 269 29.45 -6.35 9.75
N PHE A 270 29.07 -5.33 9.01
CA PHE A 270 28.70 -4.02 9.57
C PHE A 270 27.48 -4.14 10.50
N MET A 271 26.43 -4.82 10.05
CA MET A 271 25.24 -5.03 10.88
C MET A 271 25.58 -5.77 12.17
N GLU A 272 26.37 -6.85 12.11
CA GLU A 272 26.72 -7.66 13.27
C GLU A 272 27.64 -6.92 14.25
N ALA A 273 28.63 -6.20 13.73
CA ALA A 273 29.67 -5.56 14.55
C ALA A 273 29.22 -4.22 15.14
N SER A 274 28.36 -3.46 14.44
CA SER A 274 28.07 -2.06 14.77
C SER A 274 26.60 -1.75 14.86
N TYR A 275 25.81 -2.06 13.83
CA TYR A 275 24.43 -1.59 13.72
C TYR A 275 23.48 -2.27 14.70
N ILE A 276 23.55 -3.59 14.84
CA ILE A 276 22.72 -4.36 15.79
C ILE A 276 23.03 -4.00 17.24
N PRO A 277 24.30 -3.86 17.66
CA PRO A 277 24.62 -3.35 19.00
C PRO A 277 24.03 -1.97 19.31
N ALA A 278 23.90 -1.10 18.31
CA ALA A 278 23.27 0.22 18.43
C ALA A 278 21.72 0.16 18.37
N GLY A 279 21.14 -0.99 18.00
CA GLY A 279 19.70 -1.18 17.89
C GLY A 279 18.95 -0.91 19.20
N ARG A 280 17.82 -0.19 19.11
CA ARG A 280 17.01 0.13 20.29
C ARG A 280 16.32 -1.11 20.89
N ALA A 281 16.07 -1.06 22.20
CA ALA A 281 15.34 -2.12 22.92
C ALA A 281 13.82 -2.00 22.74
N GLU A 282 13.31 -0.76 22.72
CA GLU A 282 11.90 -0.45 22.61
C GLU A 282 11.38 -0.71 21.19
N PRO A 283 10.24 -1.41 21.04
CA PRO A 283 9.68 -1.71 19.73
C PRO A 283 9.06 -0.47 19.05
N GLY A 284 8.45 0.42 19.83
CA GLY A 284 7.69 1.57 19.32
C GLY A 284 8.58 2.67 18.73
N ILE A 285 8.06 3.30 17.67
CA ILE A 285 8.70 4.46 17.02
C ILE A 285 8.79 5.68 17.96
N SER A 286 7.92 5.75 18.96
CA SER A 286 7.93 6.80 19.99
C SER A 286 9.23 6.87 20.80
N ALA A 287 10.06 5.84 20.76
CA ALA A 287 11.39 5.84 21.38
C ALA A 287 12.46 6.59 20.57
N LEU A 288 12.18 6.93 19.30
CA LEU A 288 13.10 7.72 18.47
C LEU A 288 13.05 9.21 18.84
N PRO A 289 14.10 9.98 18.51
CA PRO A 289 14.01 11.43 18.55
C PRO A 289 12.79 11.94 17.78
N ASP A 290 11.99 12.82 18.39
CA ASP A 290 10.69 13.29 17.85
C ASP A 290 9.68 12.17 17.52
N GLY A 291 9.84 10.97 18.06
CA GLY A 291 9.08 9.78 17.71
C GLY A 291 7.56 9.93 17.81
N ALA A 292 7.05 10.68 18.80
CA ALA A 292 5.62 10.96 18.90
C ALA A 292 5.10 11.81 17.72
N LYS A 293 5.88 12.80 17.26
CA LYS A 293 5.53 13.62 16.08
C LYS A 293 5.64 12.77 14.81
N TYR A 294 6.69 11.95 14.73
CA TYR A 294 6.87 11.05 13.61
C TYR A 294 5.71 10.06 13.49
N TYR A 295 5.27 9.45 14.59
CA TYR A 295 4.12 8.56 14.55
C TYR A 295 2.83 9.28 14.16
N ALA A 296 2.58 10.49 14.68
CA ALA A 296 1.43 11.29 14.27
C ALA A 296 1.45 11.63 12.77
N PHE A 297 2.63 11.92 12.21
CA PHE A 297 2.82 12.09 10.77
C PHE A 297 2.49 10.80 10.03
N ARG A 298 3.06 9.65 10.42
CA ARG A 298 2.80 8.33 9.78
C ARG A 298 1.32 7.96 9.80
N VAL A 299 0.63 8.22 10.92
CA VAL A 299 -0.82 7.99 11.02
C VAL A 299 -1.59 8.83 10.01
N ARG A 300 -1.30 10.13 9.90
CA ARG A 300 -1.96 11.02 8.95
C ARG A 300 -1.67 10.64 7.51
N GLU A 301 -0.42 10.39 7.18
CA GLU A 301 0.02 9.99 5.83
C GLU A 301 -0.64 8.68 5.38
N THR A 302 -0.62 7.65 6.22
CA THR A 302 -1.13 6.32 5.85
C THR A 302 -2.64 6.25 5.84
N THR A 303 -3.32 6.95 6.76
CA THR A 303 -4.78 6.96 6.85
C THR A 303 -5.43 8.07 6.03
N THR A 304 -4.67 9.09 5.64
CA THR A 304 -5.18 10.31 4.97
C THR A 304 -6.35 10.95 5.72
N THR A 305 -6.29 10.94 7.07
CA THR A 305 -7.28 11.53 7.98
C THR A 305 -6.60 12.34 9.08
N ASP A 306 -7.37 13.22 9.75
CA ASP A 306 -6.92 13.98 10.91
C ASP A 306 -7.14 13.24 12.24
N LEU A 307 -7.40 11.93 12.20
CA LEU A 307 -7.59 11.13 13.40
C LEU A 307 -6.28 11.02 14.19
N SER A 308 -6.34 11.32 15.47
CA SER A 308 -5.20 11.09 16.38
C SER A 308 -5.01 9.60 16.68
N PRO A 309 -3.78 9.17 17.05
CA PRO A 309 -3.54 7.80 17.50
C PRO A 309 -4.50 7.31 18.59
N ALA A 310 -4.84 8.19 19.55
CA ALA A 310 -5.78 7.86 20.62
C ALA A 310 -7.22 7.62 20.13
N GLN A 311 -7.68 8.40 19.14
CA GLN A 311 -8.99 8.19 18.52
C GLN A 311 -9.02 6.87 17.74
N ILE A 312 -7.95 6.57 16.98
CA ILE A 312 -7.85 5.30 16.23
C ILE A 312 -7.80 4.11 17.18
N HIS A 313 -7.06 4.22 18.29
CA HIS A 313 -7.03 3.17 19.31
C HIS A 313 -8.44 2.87 19.85
N GLN A 314 -9.20 3.91 20.22
CA GLN A 314 -10.57 3.75 20.72
C GLN A 314 -11.49 3.14 19.64
N ILE A 315 -11.39 3.60 18.38
CA ILE A 315 -12.13 2.99 17.26
C ILE A 315 -11.80 1.49 17.17
N GLY A 316 -10.51 1.13 17.30
CA GLY A 316 -10.08 -0.27 17.28
C GLY A 316 -10.75 -1.11 18.38
N LEU A 317 -10.75 -0.62 19.62
CA LEU A 317 -11.41 -1.30 20.75
C LEU A 317 -12.92 -1.49 20.51
N ASP A 318 -13.60 -0.46 19.98
CA ASP A 318 -15.04 -0.53 19.72
C ASP A 318 -15.36 -1.50 18.57
N GLU A 319 -14.53 -1.52 17.52
CA GLU A 319 -14.69 -2.43 16.38
C GLU A 319 -14.42 -3.90 16.78
N VAL A 320 -13.37 -4.18 17.56
CA VAL A 320 -13.10 -5.53 18.09
C VAL A 320 -14.31 -6.03 18.88
N LYS A 321 -14.85 -5.22 19.79
CA LYS A 321 -16.04 -5.58 20.57
C LYS A 321 -17.27 -5.83 19.69
N ARG A 322 -17.47 -5.03 18.66
CA ARG A 322 -18.56 -5.20 17.69
C ARG A 322 -18.43 -6.52 16.94
N ASP A 323 -17.25 -6.81 16.43
CA ASP A 323 -16.98 -8.01 15.63
C ASP A 323 -17.14 -9.26 16.49
N GLU A 324 -16.63 -9.28 17.73
CA GLU A 324 -16.81 -10.39 18.67
C GLU A 324 -18.29 -10.65 18.98
N ALA A 325 -19.10 -9.61 19.12
CA ALA A 325 -20.53 -9.76 19.35
C ALA A 325 -21.24 -10.40 18.14
N GLU A 326 -20.88 -10.01 16.90
CA GLU A 326 -21.42 -10.60 15.68
C GLU A 326 -20.94 -12.05 15.50
N MET A 327 -19.64 -12.32 15.75
CA MET A 327 -19.05 -13.67 15.72
C MET A 327 -19.72 -14.61 16.74
N LEU A 328 -19.98 -14.12 17.94
CA LEU A 328 -20.69 -14.89 18.98
C LEU A 328 -22.13 -15.20 18.56
N GLY A 329 -22.78 -14.27 17.85
CA GLY A 329 -24.10 -14.48 17.26
C GLY A 329 -24.12 -15.62 16.24
N ILE A 330 -23.07 -15.77 15.41
CA ILE A 330 -22.92 -16.88 14.47
C ILE A 330 -22.64 -18.18 15.25
N ALA A 331 -21.69 -18.17 16.17
CA ALA A 331 -21.36 -19.33 17.01
C ALA A 331 -22.59 -19.84 17.77
N GLY A 332 -23.42 -18.94 18.33
CA GLY A 332 -24.65 -19.26 19.00
C GLY A 332 -25.68 -19.99 18.14
N LYS A 333 -25.82 -19.59 16.87
CA LYS A 333 -26.69 -20.29 15.88
C LYS A 333 -26.18 -21.70 15.57
N LEU A 334 -24.89 -21.96 15.76
CA LEU A 334 -24.26 -23.27 15.60
C LEU A 334 -24.21 -24.07 16.91
N GLY A 335 -24.78 -23.55 18.00
CA GLY A 335 -24.92 -24.24 19.29
C GLY A 335 -23.77 -24.00 20.27
N PHE A 336 -22.86 -23.05 20.00
CA PHE A 336 -21.74 -22.70 20.87
C PHE A 336 -22.12 -21.56 21.82
N LYS A 337 -21.61 -21.61 23.07
CA LYS A 337 -21.88 -20.58 24.09
C LYS A 337 -20.84 -19.47 24.14
N ASP A 338 -19.64 -19.72 23.61
CA ASP A 338 -18.52 -18.82 23.64
C ASP A 338 -17.62 -18.99 22.39
N LEU A 339 -16.83 -17.98 22.08
CA LEU A 339 -15.91 -17.98 20.94
C LEU A 339 -14.74 -18.97 21.10
N PRO A 340 -14.10 -19.12 22.28
CA PRO A 340 -13.01 -20.10 22.46
C PRO A 340 -13.42 -21.51 22.09
N SER A 341 -14.59 -21.98 22.57
CA SER A 341 -15.13 -23.32 22.26
C SER A 341 -15.40 -23.48 20.76
N PHE A 342 -15.95 -22.45 20.12
CA PHE A 342 -16.20 -22.46 18.68
C PHE A 342 -14.89 -22.47 17.85
N ARG A 343 -13.93 -21.62 18.21
CA ARG A 343 -12.60 -21.54 17.58
C ARG A 343 -11.84 -22.87 17.67
N ALA A 344 -11.95 -23.57 18.81
CA ALA A 344 -11.34 -24.89 18.97
C ALA A 344 -11.91 -25.92 17.98
N VAL A 345 -13.23 -25.90 17.74
CA VAL A 345 -13.88 -26.77 16.75
C VAL A 345 -13.51 -26.39 15.33
N LEU A 346 -13.45 -25.10 15.00
CA LEU A 346 -12.99 -24.64 13.70
C LEU A 346 -11.58 -25.16 13.39
N LYS A 347 -10.67 -25.03 14.36
CA LYS A 347 -9.28 -25.48 14.21
C LYS A 347 -9.16 -27.01 14.03
N ALA A 348 -10.04 -27.77 14.68
CA ALA A 348 -10.03 -29.24 14.63
C ALA A 348 -10.80 -29.82 13.43
N ASN A 349 -11.62 -29.03 12.71
CA ASN A 349 -12.50 -29.52 11.65
C ASN A 349 -11.76 -29.69 10.31
N PRO A 350 -11.48 -30.92 9.85
CA PRO A 350 -10.74 -31.15 8.61
C PRO A 350 -11.51 -30.71 7.35
N LYS A 351 -12.85 -30.59 7.43
CA LYS A 351 -13.68 -30.12 6.30
C LYS A 351 -13.50 -28.62 6.01
N LEU A 352 -12.95 -27.88 6.95
CA LEU A 352 -12.65 -26.45 6.81
C LEU A 352 -11.20 -26.18 6.38
N ARG A 353 -10.48 -27.25 6.00
CA ARG A 353 -9.11 -27.19 5.50
C ARG A 353 -9.07 -27.53 4.01
N GLY A 354 -8.11 -26.97 3.31
CA GLY A 354 -7.79 -27.37 1.95
C GLY A 354 -7.27 -28.82 1.93
N ALA A 355 -7.36 -29.47 0.80
CA ALA A 355 -6.79 -30.81 0.62
C ALA A 355 -5.61 -30.80 -0.35
N THR A 356 -5.82 -30.23 -1.53
CA THR A 356 -4.80 -30.17 -2.60
C THR A 356 -4.66 -28.74 -3.14
N PRO A 357 -3.52 -28.41 -3.80
CA PRO A 357 -3.37 -27.14 -4.52
C PRO A 357 -4.51 -26.85 -5.51
N ALA A 358 -4.95 -27.86 -6.26
CA ALA A 358 -6.03 -27.70 -7.24
C ALA A 358 -7.37 -27.36 -6.57
N GLU A 359 -7.73 -28.08 -5.51
CA GLU A 359 -8.96 -27.82 -4.73
C GLU A 359 -8.96 -26.44 -4.08
N LEU A 360 -7.80 -25.98 -3.59
CA LEU A 360 -7.67 -24.62 -3.04
C LEU A 360 -7.93 -23.57 -4.12
N LEU A 361 -7.30 -23.68 -5.30
CA LEU A 361 -7.54 -22.76 -6.42
C LEU A 361 -9.01 -22.79 -6.89
N ASP A 362 -9.62 -23.97 -6.94
CA ASP A 362 -11.01 -24.13 -7.36
C ASP A 362 -12.00 -23.53 -6.33
N ALA A 363 -11.66 -23.55 -5.04
CA ALA A 363 -12.45 -22.88 -4.02
C ALA A 363 -12.52 -21.35 -4.27
N TYR A 364 -11.39 -20.71 -4.58
CA TYR A 364 -11.37 -19.29 -4.95
C TYR A 364 -12.18 -19.01 -6.22
N ARG A 365 -12.03 -19.82 -7.28
CA ARG A 365 -12.81 -19.70 -8.52
C ARG A 365 -14.31 -19.87 -8.27
N GLY A 366 -14.66 -20.77 -7.35
CA GLY A 366 -16.04 -21.05 -6.95
C GLY A 366 -16.78 -19.83 -6.38
N TYR A 367 -16.10 -18.96 -5.64
CA TYR A 367 -16.66 -17.71 -5.13
C TYR A 367 -16.63 -16.56 -6.14
N LEU A 368 -15.57 -16.48 -6.94
CA LEU A 368 -15.39 -15.37 -7.90
C LEU A 368 -16.37 -15.45 -9.09
N THR A 369 -16.64 -16.64 -9.60
CA THR A 369 -17.54 -16.82 -10.76
C THR A 369 -18.97 -16.32 -10.49
N PRO A 370 -19.63 -16.69 -9.38
CA PRO A 370 -20.94 -16.13 -9.03
C PRO A 370 -20.90 -14.63 -8.75
N MET A 371 -19.84 -14.12 -8.09
CA MET A 371 -19.69 -12.71 -7.81
C MET A 371 -19.55 -11.89 -9.10
N GLN A 372 -18.81 -12.37 -10.08
CA GLN A 372 -18.70 -11.70 -11.39
C GLN A 372 -20.08 -11.48 -12.05
N ALA A 373 -20.99 -12.42 -11.93
CA ALA A 373 -22.36 -12.28 -12.43
C ALA A 373 -23.18 -11.22 -11.67
N LYS A 374 -22.78 -10.87 -10.45
CA LYS A 374 -23.44 -9.86 -9.61
C LYS A 374 -22.90 -8.44 -9.82
N LEU A 375 -21.72 -8.27 -10.40
CA LEU A 375 -21.09 -6.95 -10.56
C LEU A 375 -22.00 -5.89 -11.22
N PRO A 376 -22.80 -6.20 -12.28
CA PRO A 376 -23.69 -5.20 -12.86
C PRO A 376 -24.79 -4.70 -11.92
N GLN A 377 -25.07 -5.41 -10.82
CA GLN A 377 -26.01 -4.96 -9.77
C GLN A 377 -25.35 -3.96 -8.81
N LEU A 378 -24.02 -3.99 -8.71
CA LEU A 378 -23.24 -3.19 -7.78
C LEU A 378 -22.55 -1.99 -8.43
N PHE A 379 -22.22 -2.07 -9.72
CA PHE A 379 -21.40 -1.09 -10.42
C PHE A 379 -22.01 -0.68 -11.75
N GLY A 380 -21.93 0.61 -12.09
CA GLY A 380 -22.25 1.13 -13.40
C GLY A 380 -21.09 0.98 -14.38
N ARG A 381 -19.84 1.10 -13.86
CA ARG A 381 -18.61 0.91 -14.63
C ARG A 381 -17.92 -0.39 -14.23
N LEU A 382 -17.55 -1.21 -15.22
CA LEU A 382 -16.79 -2.44 -15.03
C LEU A 382 -15.46 -2.33 -15.78
N PRO A 383 -14.36 -2.92 -15.28
CA PRO A 383 -13.08 -2.92 -15.96
C PRO A 383 -13.12 -3.80 -17.23
N LYS A 384 -12.29 -3.44 -18.22
CA LYS A 384 -12.05 -4.23 -19.44
C LYS A 384 -10.96 -5.28 -19.23
N ALA A 385 -10.08 -5.04 -18.25
CA ALA A 385 -8.96 -5.92 -17.92
C ALA A 385 -9.43 -7.34 -17.61
N LYS A 386 -8.74 -8.34 -18.17
CA LYS A 386 -8.99 -9.75 -17.88
C LYS A 386 -8.47 -10.10 -16.48
N PHE A 387 -9.09 -11.11 -15.88
CA PHE A 387 -8.77 -11.58 -14.54
C PHE A 387 -8.68 -13.11 -14.50
N GLU A 388 -7.72 -13.63 -13.74
CA GLU A 388 -7.55 -15.06 -13.51
C GLU A 388 -7.08 -15.36 -12.08
N VAL A 389 -7.35 -16.59 -11.62
CA VAL A 389 -6.82 -17.17 -10.38
C VAL A 389 -5.66 -18.09 -10.73
N ALA A 390 -4.50 -17.84 -10.16
CA ALA A 390 -3.28 -18.57 -10.43
C ALA A 390 -2.50 -18.89 -9.15
N ALA A 391 -1.75 -19.99 -9.15
CA ALA A 391 -0.82 -20.27 -8.06
C ALA A 391 0.31 -19.24 -8.01
N VAL A 392 0.86 -19.02 -6.83
CA VAL A 392 2.16 -18.36 -6.66
C VAL A 392 3.22 -19.25 -7.34
N PRO A 393 4.19 -18.67 -8.04
CA PRO A 393 5.30 -19.46 -8.60
C PRO A 393 6.04 -20.24 -7.51
N ASP A 394 6.42 -21.49 -7.79
CA ASP A 394 7.01 -22.44 -6.83
C ASP A 394 8.20 -21.86 -6.04
N PHE A 395 9.01 -21.02 -6.69
CA PHE A 395 10.19 -20.42 -6.06
C PHE A 395 9.87 -19.30 -5.06
N LEU A 396 8.63 -18.78 -5.05
CA LEU A 396 8.14 -17.76 -4.13
C LEU A 396 7.23 -18.30 -3.04
N GLU A 397 6.68 -19.51 -3.17
CA GLU A 397 5.66 -20.06 -2.28
C GLU A 397 6.02 -19.98 -0.79
N LYS A 398 7.27 -20.29 -0.42
CA LYS A 398 7.69 -20.32 0.99
C LYS A 398 7.78 -18.94 1.65
N THR A 399 7.77 -17.87 0.88
CA THR A 399 7.97 -16.49 1.34
C THR A 399 6.83 -15.55 0.98
N SER A 400 5.87 -16.04 0.19
CA SER A 400 4.72 -15.25 -0.25
C SER A 400 3.63 -15.14 0.81
N ALA A 401 2.83 -14.08 0.70
CA ALA A 401 1.55 -14.02 1.41
C ALA A 401 0.61 -15.14 0.94
N PRO A 402 -0.32 -15.59 1.78
CA PRO A 402 -1.28 -16.64 1.44
C PRO A 402 -2.11 -16.37 0.19
N ALA A 403 -2.42 -15.12 -0.08
CA ALA A 403 -3.05 -14.63 -1.30
C ALA A 403 -2.71 -13.15 -1.51
N TYR A 404 -2.62 -12.72 -2.78
CA TYR A 404 -2.45 -11.31 -3.14
C TYR A 404 -2.88 -11.05 -4.57
N TYR A 405 -3.25 -9.80 -4.85
CA TYR A 405 -3.56 -9.37 -6.22
C TYR A 405 -2.31 -8.85 -6.94
N GLU A 406 -2.07 -9.39 -8.12
CA GLU A 406 -1.06 -8.92 -9.08
C GLU A 406 -1.76 -8.14 -10.21
N PRO A 407 -1.52 -6.82 -10.37
CA PRO A 407 -2.15 -6.03 -11.41
C PRO A 407 -1.85 -6.52 -12.81
N GLY A 408 -2.82 -6.40 -13.71
CA GLY A 408 -2.61 -6.64 -15.13
C GLY A 408 -1.70 -5.59 -15.77
N ALA A 409 -1.14 -5.90 -16.94
CA ALA A 409 -0.43 -4.91 -17.73
C ALA A 409 -1.41 -3.90 -18.33
N PRO A 410 -1.11 -2.58 -18.27
CA PRO A 410 -2.01 -1.55 -18.80
C PRO A 410 -2.33 -1.68 -20.29
N ASP A 411 -1.43 -2.30 -21.07
CA ASP A 411 -1.60 -2.60 -22.49
C ASP A 411 -2.45 -3.85 -22.78
N GLY A 412 -2.92 -4.54 -21.72
CA GLY A 412 -3.71 -5.78 -21.81
C GLY A 412 -2.92 -7.04 -22.18
N SER A 413 -1.60 -6.97 -22.29
CA SER A 413 -0.74 -8.12 -22.62
C SER A 413 -0.71 -9.20 -21.53
N ARG A 414 -0.98 -8.82 -20.28
CA ARG A 414 -1.07 -9.70 -19.13
C ARG A 414 -2.35 -9.43 -18.33
N PRO A 415 -3.14 -10.47 -17.97
CA PRO A 415 -4.32 -10.29 -17.11
C PRO A 415 -3.92 -9.92 -15.68
N GLY A 416 -4.84 -9.31 -14.94
CA GLY A 416 -4.75 -9.24 -13.49
C GLY A 416 -4.91 -10.63 -12.88
N ARG A 417 -4.17 -10.90 -11.79
CA ARG A 417 -4.12 -12.22 -11.17
C ARG A 417 -4.37 -12.16 -9.68
N LEU A 418 -5.28 -13.02 -9.22
CA LEU A 418 -5.31 -13.41 -7.82
C LEU A 418 -4.29 -14.56 -7.67
N ARG A 419 -3.18 -14.26 -7.01
CA ARG A 419 -2.14 -15.23 -6.67
C ARG A 419 -2.47 -15.92 -5.37
N ILE A 420 -2.49 -17.24 -5.39
CA ILE A 420 -2.75 -18.09 -4.22
C ILE A 420 -1.50 -18.89 -3.93
N ASP A 421 -1.00 -18.77 -2.70
CA ASP A 421 0.07 -19.62 -2.22
C ASP A 421 -0.50 -21.02 -1.93
N THR A 422 -0.08 -21.99 -2.75
CA THR A 422 -0.50 -23.39 -2.67
C THR A 422 0.44 -24.27 -1.86
N TYR A 423 1.57 -23.71 -1.38
CA TYR A 423 2.41 -24.38 -0.42
C TYR A 423 1.61 -24.68 0.85
N ASP A 424 1.67 -25.91 1.30
CA ASP A 424 0.91 -26.38 2.46
C ASP A 424 -0.64 -26.19 2.33
N ALA A 425 -1.18 -26.41 1.12
CA ALA A 425 -2.61 -26.27 0.83
C ALA A 425 -3.50 -27.04 1.82
N ALA A 426 -3.03 -28.20 2.32
CA ALA A 426 -3.76 -29.04 3.27
C ALA A 426 -4.04 -28.35 4.63
N HIS A 427 -3.28 -27.33 4.98
CA HIS A 427 -3.46 -26.57 6.23
C HIS A 427 -4.15 -25.21 6.05
N ARG A 428 -4.49 -24.83 4.81
CA ARG A 428 -5.17 -23.55 4.53
C ARG A 428 -6.63 -23.56 4.97
N ASN A 429 -7.08 -22.47 5.58
CA ASN A 429 -8.45 -22.30 6.04
C ASN A 429 -9.41 -22.01 4.88
N LEU A 430 -10.35 -22.91 4.58
CA LEU A 430 -11.33 -22.71 3.51
C LEU A 430 -12.44 -21.71 3.87
N TYR A 431 -12.74 -21.53 5.15
CA TYR A 431 -13.78 -20.59 5.57
C TYR A 431 -13.41 -19.12 5.37
N ALA A 432 -12.12 -18.80 5.18
CA ALA A 432 -11.66 -17.44 4.85
C ALA A 432 -11.67 -17.15 3.34
N VAL A 433 -11.77 -18.18 2.49
CA VAL A 433 -11.57 -18.07 1.02
C VAL A 433 -12.58 -17.12 0.38
N GLU A 434 -13.83 -17.12 0.81
CA GLU A 434 -14.86 -16.24 0.25
C GLU A 434 -14.50 -14.76 0.47
N ALA A 435 -14.13 -14.37 1.68
CA ALA A 435 -13.75 -12.99 2.00
C ALA A 435 -12.48 -12.56 1.24
N VAL A 436 -11.44 -13.40 1.24
CA VAL A 436 -10.18 -13.12 0.52
C VAL A 436 -10.41 -13.03 -0.99
N SER A 437 -11.30 -13.87 -1.56
CA SER A 437 -11.67 -13.79 -2.98
C SER A 437 -12.24 -12.44 -3.34
N TYR A 438 -13.09 -11.87 -2.49
CA TYR A 438 -13.71 -10.58 -2.71
C TYR A 438 -12.75 -9.42 -2.47
N HIS A 439 -11.82 -9.55 -1.52
CA HIS A 439 -10.78 -8.57 -1.23
C HIS A 439 -9.80 -8.42 -2.39
N GLU A 440 -9.16 -9.52 -2.77
CA GLU A 440 -8.08 -9.52 -3.76
C GLU A 440 -8.60 -9.50 -5.21
N GLY A 441 -9.74 -10.17 -5.44
CA GLY A 441 -10.33 -10.33 -6.77
C GLY A 441 -11.45 -9.34 -7.04
N LEU A 442 -12.66 -9.87 -7.14
CA LEU A 442 -13.88 -9.15 -7.48
C LEU A 442 -14.86 -9.15 -6.30
N PRO A 443 -15.34 -7.97 -5.88
CA PRO A 443 -15.16 -6.64 -6.46
C PRO A 443 -14.03 -5.80 -5.85
N GLY A 444 -13.01 -6.41 -5.24
CA GLY A 444 -11.93 -5.75 -4.50
C GLY A 444 -10.82 -5.17 -5.40
N HIS A 445 -9.57 -5.54 -5.12
CA HIS A 445 -8.38 -4.94 -5.73
C HIS A 445 -8.38 -5.02 -7.26
N HIS A 446 -8.76 -6.17 -7.86
CA HIS A 446 -8.79 -6.26 -9.31
C HIS A 446 -9.71 -5.20 -9.93
N LEU A 447 -10.93 -5.05 -9.44
CA LEU A 447 -11.89 -4.09 -9.99
C LEU A 447 -11.40 -2.65 -9.78
N GLN A 448 -10.94 -2.30 -8.59
CA GLN A 448 -10.50 -0.95 -8.23
C GLN A 448 -9.27 -0.52 -9.03
N ILE A 449 -8.23 -1.36 -9.09
CA ILE A 449 -6.96 -1.04 -9.75
C ILE A 449 -7.14 -1.00 -11.26
N SER A 450 -7.89 -1.95 -11.83
CA SER A 450 -8.15 -1.97 -13.27
C SER A 450 -8.94 -0.74 -13.73
N ILE A 451 -9.96 -0.31 -12.97
CA ILE A 451 -10.69 0.93 -13.29
C ILE A 451 -9.75 2.13 -13.26
N ALA A 452 -8.85 2.22 -12.27
CA ALA A 452 -7.89 3.33 -12.19
C ALA A 452 -6.92 3.36 -13.38
N GLN A 453 -6.41 2.19 -13.78
CA GLN A 453 -5.52 2.06 -14.96
C GLN A 453 -6.22 2.41 -16.28
N GLU A 454 -7.54 2.22 -16.37
CA GLU A 454 -8.38 2.49 -17.54
C GLU A 454 -8.95 3.92 -17.58
N LEU A 455 -8.52 4.83 -16.70
CA LEU A 455 -8.94 6.24 -16.75
C LEU A 455 -8.23 6.95 -17.91
N ASP A 456 -9.02 7.52 -18.83
CA ASP A 456 -8.47 8.20 -20.02
C ASP A 456 -8.13 9.69 -19.76
N ASP A 457 -8.93 10.35 -18.92
CA ASP A 457 -8.89 11.80 -18.71
C ASP A 457 -8.08 12.22 -17.47
N VAL A 458 -7.03 11.46 -17.12
CA VAL A 458 -6.15 11.76 -15.98
C VAL A 458 -4.68 11.70 -16.37
N PRO A 459 -3.80 12.51 -15.76
CA PRO A 459 -2.36 12.38 -15.94
C PRO A 459 -1.86 10.98 -15.56
N THR A 460 -0.77 10.55 -16.21
CA THR A 460 -0.24 9.18 -16.06
C THR A 460 0.03 8.81 -14.59
N PHE A 461 0.59 9.72 -13.80
CA PHE A 461 0.90 9.44 -12.39
C PHE A 461 -0.33 8.97 -11.60
N ARG A 462 -1.54 9.49 -11.89
CA ARG A 462 -2.77 9.11 -11.21
C ARG A 462 -3.22 7.68 -11.45
N LYS A 463 -2.80 7.07 -12.55
CA LYS A 463 -3.09 5.66 -12.86
C LYS A 463 -2.31 4.70 -11.98
N PHE A 464 -1.20 5.17 -11.40
CA PHE A 464 -0.26 4.40 -10.57
C PHE A 464 -0.16 4.90 -9.12
N ASP A 465 -0.80 6.04 -8.81
CA ASP A 465 -0.88 6.52 -7.44
C ASP A 465 -1.63 5.54 -6.55
N ARG A 466 -1.13 5.41 -5.33
CA ARG A 466 -1.72 4.54 -4.31
C ARG A 466 -1.85 5.30 -3.00
N TYR A 467 -3.05 5.24 -2.44
CA TYR A 467 -3.34 5.67 -1.07
C TYR A 467 -3.79 4.42 -0.33
N THR A 468 -2.96 3.96 0.61
CA THR A 468 -3.17 2.66 1.29
C THR A 468 -4.56 2.59 1.92
N ALA A 469 -5.00 3.65 2.60
CA ALA A 469 -6.34 3.69 3.21
C ALA A 469 -7.49 3.60 2.19
N TYR A 470 -7.30 4.13 1.00
CA TYR A 470 -8.28 3.98 -0.07
C TYR A 470 -8.30 2.54 -0.63
N SER A 471 -7.14 2.01 -0.99
CA SER A 471 -7.05 0.70 -1.65
C SER A 471 -7.44 -0.44 -0.71
N GLU A 472 -6.86 -0.47 0.49
CA GLU A 472 -7.14 -1.49 1.49
C GLU A 472 -8.51 -1.33 2.13
N GLY A 473 -8.93 -0.07 2.33
CA GLY A 473 -10.28 0.23 2.77
C GLY A 473 -11.34 -0.25 1.78
N TRP A 474 -11.05 -0.12 0.47
CA TRP A 474 -11.91 -0.68 -0.59
C TRP A 474 -11.92 -2.21 -0.54
N GLY A 475 -10.76 -2.87 -0.40
CA GLY A 475 -10.68 -4.33 -0.27
C GLY A 475 -11.56 -4.86 0.87
N LEU A 476 -11.45 -4.28 2.07
CA LEU A 476 -12.30 -4.65 3.21
C LEU A 476 -13.78 -4.32 3.00
N TYR A 477 -14.08 -3.19 2.36
CA TYR A 477 -15.44 -2.84 2.00
C TYR A 477 -16.02 -3.85 0.99
N ALA A 478 -15.22 -4.31 0.04
CA ALA A 478 -15.59 -5.31 -0.95
C ALA A 478 -15.92 -6.67 -0.33
N GLU A 479 -15.19 -7.10 0.71
CA GLU A 479 -15.52 -8.30 1.48
C GLU A 479 -16.98 -8.25 1.99
N ARG A 480 -17.39 -7.10 2.54
CA ARG A 480 -18.74 -6.92 3.06
C ARG A 480 -19.82 -6.88 1.96
N LEU A 481 -19.49 -6.38 0.75
CA LEU A 481 -20.46 -6.29 -0.35
C LEU A 481 -21.06 -7.64 -0.73
N GLY A 482 -20.39 -8.75 -0.46
CA GLY A 482 -20.94 -10.09 -0.65
C GLY A 482 -22.29 -10.27 0.05
N LYS A 483 -22.47 -9.70 1.26
CA LYS A 483 -23.76 -9.78 1.98
C LYS A 483 -24.86 -8.99 1.28
N ASP A 484 -24.55 -7.86 0.66
CA ASP A 484 -25.52 -7.01 -0.03
C ASP A 484 -26.14 -7.70 -1.27
N VAL A 485 -25.42 -8.69 -1.84
CA VAL A 485 -25.87 -9.48 -3.01
C VAL A 485 -26.23 -10.93 -2.68
N GLY A 486 -26.31 -11.27 -1.38
CA GLY A 486 -26.83 -12.54 -0.90
C GLY A 486 -25.81 -13.67 -0.83
N PHE A 487 -24.53 -13.37 -0.71
CA PHE A 487 -23.46 -14.34 -0.40
C PHE A 487 -23.26 -14.52 1.11
N TYR A 488 -22.27 -15.28 1.53
CA TYR A 488 -22.03 -15.68 2.93
C TYR A 488 -23.21 -16.44 3.53
N GLN A 489 -23.78 -17.38 2.78
CA GLN A 489 -24.89 -18.22 3.24
C GLN A 489 -24.42 -19.33 4.19
N ASP A 490 -23.16 -19.78 4.05
CA ASP A 490 -22.53 -20.69 5.01
C ASP A 490 -22.10 -19.91 6.25
N PRO A 491 -22.55 -20.30 7.47
CA PRO A 491 -22.13 -19.66 8.71
C PRO A 491 -20.63 -19.67 8.96
N TYR A 492 -19.90 -20.67 8.46
CA TYR A 492 -18.45 -20.72 8.58
C TYR A 492 -17.78 -19.68 7.69
N SER A 493 -18.28 -19.49 6.48
CA SER A 493 -17.78 -18.45 5.57
C SER A 493 -18.09 -17.04 6.10
N ASP A 494 -19.30 -16.81 6.66
CA ASP A 494 -19.64 -15.52 7.30
C ASP A 494 -18.79 -15.25 8.55
N TYR A 495 -18.45 -16.31 9.29
CA TYR A 495 -17.48 -16.20 10.38
C TYR A 495 -16.08 -15.85 9.86
N GLY A 496 -15.64 -16.45 8.75
CA GLY A 496 -14.36 -16.16 8.11
C GLY A 496 -14.25 -14.69 7.66
N ARG A 497 -15.34 -14.10 7.18
CA ARG A 497 -15.43 -12.66 6.88
C ARG A 497 -15.19 -11.82 8.14
N LEU A 498 -15.83 -12.18 9.25
CA LEU A 498 -15.62 -11.47 10.52
C LEU A 498 -14.23 -11.70 11.11
N GLU A 499 -13.62 -12.86 10.89
CA GLU A 499 -12.22 -13.10 11.29
C GLU A 499 -11.25 -12.18 10.52
N ALA A 500 -11.51 -11.96 9.23
CA ALA A 500 -10.78 -10.98 8.44
C ALA A 500 -11.02 -9.55 8.95
N ASP A 501 -12.26 -9.20 9.30
CA ASP A 501 -12.64 -7.87 9.78
C ASP A 501 -12.05 -7.56 11.16
N ILE A 502 -12.18 -8.47 12.13
CA ILE A 502 -11.62 -8.30 13.50
C ILE A 502 -10.09 -8.22 13.47
N TRP A 503 -9.43 -8.99 12.61
CA TRP A 503 -7.98 -8.87 12.45
C TRP A 503 -7.57 -7.43 12.13
N ARG A 504 -8.30 -6.76 11.21
CA ARG A 504 -8.04 -5.37 10.83
C ARG A 504 -8.45 -4.38 11.93
N ALA A 505 -9.42 -4.72 12.77
CA ALA A 505 -9.75 -3.96 13.98
C ALA A 505 -8.65 -4.08 15.06
N ILE A 506 -8.11 -5.28 15.28
CA ILE A 506 -6.97 -5.54 16.18
C ILE A 506 -5.76 -4.70 15.77
N ARG A 507 -5.49 -4.54 14.46
CA ARG A 507 -4.39 -3.70 13.96
C ARG A 507 -4.46 -2.27 14.48
N LEU A 508 -5.66 -1.68 14.58
CA LEU A 508 -5.84 -0.33 15.12
C LEU A 508 -5.38 -0.22 16.57
N VAL A 509 -5.62 -1.29 17.35
CA VAL A 509 -5.28 -1.33 18.78
C VAL A 509 -3.79 -1.58 18.98
N VAL A 510 -3.22 -2.57 18.30
CA VAL A 510 -1.83 -2.99 18.56
C VAL A 510 -0.80 -2.03 17.95
N ASP A 511 -1.08 -1.44 16.78
CA ASP A 511 -0.19 -0.46 16.14
C ASP A 511 -0.12 0.82 17.00
N THR A 512 -1.27 1.39 17.37
CA THR A 512 -1.33 2.54 18.28
C THR A 512 -0.84 2.19 19.69
N GLY A 513 -1.05 0.94 20.12
CA GLY A 513 -0.55 0.40 21.37
C GLY A 513 0.97 0.49 21.46
N VAL A 514 1.67 -0.05 20.47
CA VAL A 514 3.14 -0.10 20.48
C VAL A 514 3.76 1.28 20.19
N HIS A 515 3.20 2.05 19.25
CA HIS A 515 3.82 3.29 18.78
C HIS A 515 3.43 4.54 19.56
N SER A 516 2.30 4.52 20.27
CA SER A 516 1.81 5.66 21.05
C SER A 516 1.65 5.35 22.55
N ASN A 517 1.22 4.14 22.90
CA ASN A 517 0.91 3.76 24.28
C ASN A 517 2.03 2.93 24.94
N HIS A 518 3.22 2.85 24.31
CA HIS A 518 4.40 2.17 24.81
C HIS A 518 4.21 0.67 25.14
N TRP A 519 3.32 0.00 24.39
CA TRP A 519 3.16 -1.44 24.55
C TRP A 519 4.43 -2.18 24.15
N THR A 520 4.70 -3.24 24.89
CA THR A 520 5.71 -4.21 24.49
C THR A 520 5.19 -5.08 23.33
N ARG A 521 6.11 -5.72 22.62
CA ARG A 521 5.76 -6.72 21.60
C ARG A 521 4.92 -7.86 22.19
N ALA A 522 5.22 -8.30 23.43
CA ALA A 522 4.44 -9.33 24.10
C ALA A 522 2.98 -8.92 24.29
N GLN A 523 2.71 -7.69 24.72
CA GLN A 523 1.34 -7.18 24.86
C GLN A 523 0.58 -7.15 23.52
N MET A 524 1.27 -6.87 22.40
CA MET A 524 0.65 -6.98 21.07
C MET A 524 0.22 -8.44 20.77
N VAL A 525 1.12 -9.39 21.02
CA VAL A 525 0.89 -10.83 20.80
C VAL A 525 -0.24 -11.33 21.69
N ASP A 526 -0.22 -10.96 22.97
CA ASP A 526 -1.27 -11.33 23.95
C ASP A 526 -2.65 -10.82 23.49
N TYR A 527 -2.72 -9.58 22.98
CA TYR A 527 -3.96 -9.02 22.46
C TYR A 527 -4.50 -9.79 21.24
N PHE A 528 -3.61 -10.25 20.34
CA PHE A 528 -4.01 -11.14 19.25
C PHE A 528 -4.58 -12.46 19.76
N HIS A 529 -3.93 -13.09 20.73
CA HIS A 529 -4.38 -14.36 21.30
C HIS A 529 -5.73 -14.26 21.99
N GLU A 530 -6.00 -13.13 22.65
CA GLU A 530 -7.26 -12.88 23.34
C GLU A 530 -8.42 -12.72 22.34
N HIS A 531 -8.19 -11.99 21.23
CA HIS A 531 -9.27 -11.52 20.36
C HIS A 531 -9.38 -12.25 19.01
N SER A 532 -8.45 -13.15 18.65
CA SER A 532 -8.46 -13.83 17.35
C SER A 532 -8.19 -15.32 17.43
N ALA A 533 -8.41 -16.03 16.32
CA ALA A 533 -7.99 -17.41 16.12
C ALA A 533 -6.85 -17.56 15.10
N ILE A 534 -6.17 -16.46 14.79
CA ILE A 534 -5.04 -16.41 13.86
C ILE A 534 -3.94 -17.36 14.38
N ASP A 535 -3.29 -18.07 13.48
CA ASP A 535 -2.21 -18.99 13.83
C ASP A 535 -0.98 -18.25 14.37
N GLU A 536 -0.22 -18.95 15.21
CA GLU A 536 0.91 -18.37 15.94
C GLU A 536 1.96 -17.75 15.01
N ALA A 537 2.29 -18.40 13.89
CA ALA A 537 3.28 -17.90 12.96
C ALA A 537 2.85 -16.55 12.35
N SER A 538 1.56 -16.44 11.99
CA SER A 538 0.95 -15.19 11.50
C SER A 538 0.94 -14.10 12.57
N VAL A 539 0.56 -14.43 13.83
CA VAL A 539 0.57 -13.45 14.94
C VAL A 539 1.96 -12.87 15.15
N GLN A 540 2.99 -13.73 15.17
CA GLN A 540 4.38 -13.30 15.35
C GLN A 540 4.88 -12.43 14.19
N ALA A 541 4.58 -12.84 12.95
CA ALA A 541 4.97 -12.10 11.76
C ALA A 541 4.28 -10.73 11.66
N GLU A 542 2.99 -10.66 11.98
CA GLU A 542 2.21 -9.42 11.94
C GLU A 542 2.62 -8.44 13.05
N ALA A 543 2.89 -8.91 14.26
CA ALA A 543 3.43 -8.07 15.32
C ALA A 543 4.74 -7.40 14.88
N ASP A 544 5.65 -8.16 14.27
CA ASP A 544 6.92 -7.65 13.76
C ASP A 544 6.74 -6.70 12.57
N ARG A 545 5.77 -6.98 11.69
CA ARG A 545 5.42 -6.11 10.56
C ARG A 545 4.94 -4.74 11.03
N TYR A 546 4.04 -4.70 12.03
CA TYR A 546 3.51 -3.42 12.51
C TYR A 546 4.59 -2.58 13.19
N ILE A 547 5.52 -3.22 13.90
CA ILE A 547 6.66 -2.53 14.51
C ILE A 547 7.61 -1.97 13.43
N ALA A 548 7.81 -2.70 12.32
CA ALA A 548 8.66 -2.26 11.22
C ALA A 548 8.03 -1.15 10.35
N TRP A 549 6.68 -1.16 10.21
CA TRP A 549 5.92 -0.22 9.37
C TRP A 549 4.87 0.55 10.18
N PRO A 550 5.28 1.53 11.00
CA PRO A 550 4.37 2.28 11.85
C PRO A 550 3.23 2.93 11.07
N GLY A 551 2.00 2.73 11.53
CA GLY A 551 0.81 3.34 10.95
C GLY A 551 0.25 2.63 9.72
N GLN A 552 1.03 1.83 8.99
CA GLN A 552 0.57 1.18 7.75
C GLN A 552 -0.66 0.27 8.00
N ALA A 553 -0.64 -0.46 9.10
CA ALA A 553 -1.70 -1.39 9.46
C ALA A 553 -3.05 -0.72 9.77
N LEU A 554 -3.05 0.58 10.10
CA LEU A 554 -4.25 1.36 10.41
C LEU A 554 -5.12 1.64 9.18
N ALA A 555 -4.48 1.74 8.03
CA ALA A 555 -5.08 2.17 6.78
C ALA A 555 -6.30 1.31 6.37
N TYR A 556 -6.23 0.02 6.58
CA TYR A 556 -7.25 -0.98 6.23
C TYR A 556 -8.62 -0.64 6.83
N LYS A 557 -8.70 -0.67 8.14
CA LYS A 557 -9.97 -0.48 8.86
C LYS A 557 -10.44 0.96 8.81
N VAL A 558 -9.55 1.94 8.92
CA VAL A 558 -9.88 3.36 8.78
C VAL A 558 -10.49 3.64 7.41
N GLY A 559 -9.91 3.08 6.35
CA GLY A 559 -10.45 3.21 4.99
C GLY A 559 -11.83 2.59 4.83
N GLN A 560 -12.02 1.35 5.31
CA GLN A 560 -13.32 0.68 5.30
C GLN A 560 -14.40 1.51 5.99
N LEU A 561 -14.11 1.97 7.22
CA LEU A 561 -15.04 2.76 8.02
C LEU A 561 -15.41 4.06 7.32
N LYS A 562 -14.44 4.71 6.66
CA LYS A 562 -14.70 5.93 5.90
C LYS A 562 -15.61 5.68 4.70
N ILE A 563 -15.37 4.63 3.92
CA ILE A 563 -16.24 4.29 2.78
C ILE A 563 -17.66 3.94 3.25
N LEU A 564 -17.80 3.19 4.34
CA LEU A 564 -19.08 2.89 4.96
C LEU A 564 -19.81 4.14 5.45
N GLU A 565 -19.09 5.06 6.09
CA GLU A 565 -19.61 6.36 6.55
C GLU A 565 -20.13 7.19 5.36
N LEU A 566 -19.36 7.28 4.28
CA LEU A 566 -19.74 8.01 3.07
C LEU A 566 -20.97 7.39 2.40
N ARG A 567 -21.04 6.07 2.34
CA ARG A 567 -22.21 5.34 1.82
C ARG A 567 -23.46 5.66 2.62
N GLU A 568 -23.38 5.61 3.94
CA GLU A 568 -24.51 5.88 4.82
C GLU A 568 -24.92 7.36 4.77
N ARG A 569 -23.95 8.28 4.67
CA ARG A 569 -24.17 9.71 4.47
C ARG A 569 -24.96 9.98 3.18
N ALA A 570 -24.52 9.37 2.07
CA ALA A 570 -25.19 9.48 0.77
C ALA A 570 -26.60 8.90 0.82
N ARG A 571 -26.77 7.71 1.43
CA ARG A 571 -28.07 7.06 1.59
C ARG A 571 -29.05 7.92 2.37
N LYS A 572 -28.62 8.54 3.48
CA LYS A 572 -29.46 9.44 4.28
C LYS A 572 -29.81 10.74 3.56
N ALA A 573 -28.86 11.31 2.83
CA ALA A 573 -29.06 12.59 2.15
C ALA A 573 -29.96 12.47 0.90
N LEU A 574 -29.90 11.34 0.19
CA LEU A 574 -30.63 11.13 -1.07
C LEU A 574 -31.93 10.33 -0.91
N GLY A 575 -32.12 9.59 0.20
CA GLY A 575 -33.31 8.77 0.43
C GLY A 575 -33.57 7.81 -0.73
N ASP A 576 -34.77 7.84 -1.30
CA ASP A 576 -35.17 6.97 -2.42
C ASP A 576 -34.42 7.25 -3.72
N LYS A 577 -33.69 8.36 -3.83
CA LYS A 577 -32.82 8.65 -4.98
C LYS A 577 -31.42 8.01 -4.86
N PHE A 578 -31.10 7.39 -3.72
CA PHE A 578 -29.81 6.74 -3.54
C PHE A 578 -29.68 5.53 -4.46
N ASP A 579 -28.69 5.56 -5.33
CA ASP A 579 -28.29 4.43 -6.18
C ASP A 579 -26.90 3.95 -5.77
N LEU A 580 -26.82 2.69 -5.32
CA LEU A 580 -25.58 2.06 -4.87
C LEU A 580 -24.54 1.97 -5.99
N ARG A 581 -24.98 1.74 -7.22
CA ARG A 581 -24.08 1.67 -8.39
C ARG A 581 -23.44 3.03 -8.66
N ALA A 582 -24.26 4.08 -8.66
CA ALA A 582 -23.77 5.44 -8.84
C ALA A 582 -22.83 5.86 -7.71
N PHE A 583 -23.10 5.45 -6.46
CA PHE A 583 -22.18 5.67 -5.34
C PHE A 583 -20.83 4.99 -5.58
N HIS A 584 -20.79 3.72 -5.96
CA HIS A 584 -19.55 3.00 -6.24
C HIS A 584 -18.79 3.61 -7.43
N ASP A 585 -19.51 4.06 -8.46
CA ASP A 585 -18.90 4.75 -9.60
C ASP A 585 -18.27 6.10 -9.18
N GLN A 586 -18.83 6.79 -8.18
CA GLN A 586 -18.19 7.98 -7.62
C GLN A 586 -16.96 7.63 -6.80
N VAL A 587 -16.99 6.56 -6.02
CA VAL A 587 -15.83 6.11 -5.23
C VAL A 587 -14.67 5.74 -6.15
N LEU A 588 -14.91 4.93 -7.20
CA LEU A 588 -13.86 4.34 -8.04
C LEU A 588 -13.49 5.19 -9.26
N GLY A 589 -14.42 5.99 -9.75
CA GLY A 589 -14.31 6.65 -11.08
C GLY A 589 -13.28 7.77 -11.16
N ALA A 590 -12.69 8.19 -10.04
CA ALA A 590 -11.60 9.16 -10.00
C ALA A 590 -10.22 8.55 -9.79
N GLY A 591 -10.10 7.21 -9.70
CA GLY A 591 -8.87 6.55 -9.28
C GLY A 591 -8.67 6.64 -7.77
N ALA A 592 -7.47 6.27 -7.30
CA ALA A 592 -7.16 6.33 -5.86
C ALA A 592 -7.12 7.78 -5.36
N LEU A 593 -7.77 8.03 -4.23
CA LEU A 593 -7.85 9.34 -3.58
C LEU A 593 -7.54 9.23 -2.08
N PRO A 594 -6.95 10.27 -1.48
CA PRO A 594 -7.01 10.47 -0.03
C PRO A 594 -8.46 10.46 0.45
N LEU A 595 -8.70 9.94 1.66
CA LEU A 595 -10.06 9.73 2.17
C LEU A 595 -10.84 11.05 2.41
N ASP A 596 -10.16 12.15 2.68
CA ASP A 596 -10.77 13.47 2.77
C ASP A 596 -11.25 13.96 1.40
N LEU A 597 -10.40 13.88 0.37
CA LEU A 597 -10.79 14.23 -1.01
C LEU A 597 -11.89 13.30 -1.55
N LEU A 598 -11.87 12.02 -1.18
CA LEU A 598 -12.98 11.13 -1.47
C LEU A 598 -14.27 11.61 -0.80
N GLY A 599 -14.20 12.09 0.45
CA GLY A 599 -15.32 12.69 1.17
C GLY A 599 -15.90 13.90 0.44
N ASP A 600 -15.05 14.83 0.04
CA ASP A 600 -15.45 16.04 -0.68
C ASP A 600 -16.12 15.71 -2.03
N ARG A 601 -15.58 14.73 -2.74
CA ARG A 601 -16.16 14.24 -3.99
C ARG A 601 -17.55 13.66 -3.80
N ILE A 602 -17.76 12.83 -2.78
CA ILE A 602 -19.08 12.25 -2.47
C ILE A 602 -20.08 13.34 -2.04
N ASP A 603 -19.65 14.31 -1.24
CA ASP A 603 -20.49 15.44 -0.83
C ASP A 603 -20.90 16.30 -2.05
N GLY A 604 -19.97 16.55 -2.99
CA GLY A 604 -20.25 17.23 -4.25
C GLY A 604 -21.26 16.46 -5.11
N TRP A 605 -21.11 15.13 -5.21
CA TRP A 605 -22.08 14.28 -5.91
C TRP A 605 -23.47 14.33 -5.25
N ILE A 606 -23.56 14.21 -3.93
CA ILE A 606 -24.83 14.33 -3.18
C ILE A 606 -25.52 15.65 -3.52
N ALA A 607 -24.80 16.76 -3.46
CA ALA A 607 -25.34 18.09 -3.75
C ALA A 607 -25.89 18.17 -5.19
N SER A 608 -25.17 17.59 -6.17
CA SER A 608 -25.62 17.55 -7.57
C SER A 608 -26.92 16.79 -7.76
N GLN A 609 -27.11 15.65 -7.07
CA GLN A 609 -28.31 14.83 -7.12
C GLN A 609 -29.53 15.53 -6.46
N GLN A 610 -29.29 16.34 -5.43
CA GLN A 610 -30.33 17.13 -4.78
C GLN A 610 -30.80 18.29 -5.66
N THR A 611 -29.91 18.94 -6.40
CA THR A 611 -30.21 20.09 -7.27
C THR A 611 -30.76 19.69 -8.63
N GLY A 612 -30.35 18.54 -9.18
CA GLY A 612 -30.80 18.04 -10.48
C GLY A 612 -32.29 17.64 -10.57
N GLY A 613 -33.00 17.59 -9.45
CA GLY A 613 -34.46 17.37 -9.40
C GLY A 613 -35.33 18.62 -9.56
N LYS A 614 -34.73 19.77 -9.81
CA LYS A 614 -35.41 21.07 -9.95
C LYS A 614 -35.41 21.63 -11.40
N ARG A 615 -35.21 20.78 -12.42
CA ARG A 615 -35.38 21.17 -13.84
C ARG A 615 -36.61 20.53 -14.44
#